data_73b77158d6408843638bf896af333873
#
_entry.id   73b77158d6408843638bf896af333873
#
_cell.length_a   1.000
_cell.length_b   1.000
_cell.length_c   1.000
_cell.angle_alpha   90.00
_cell.angle_beta   90.00
_cell.angle_gamma   90.00
#
_symmetry.space_group_name_H-M   'P 1'
#
loop_
_entity.id
_entity.type
_entity.pdbx_description
1 polymer ?
#
loop_
_entity_poly.entity_id
_entity_poly.type
_entity_poly.pdbx_seq_one_letter_code
_entity_poly.pdbx_strand_id
1 'polypeptide(L)'
;MKTTKSLWRVSVITTPEAEDAVSELLGTVPGQPVSTYFNLETGVTTVTAYCRRKPARPAEWRAKIRVGLNQIKNCGLEIGSGKVTIAKMRREDWAESWKRHFKPIEIEFKNRRGEFCEPPVSSGKSGTRVTRPSDEPGKSLLIKPSWSKKSPRKNQAVVILDPGLSFGTGQHPTTAFCLRELVRCGEIKTGRSFLDIGTGSGILAIAAAKLGYSPVHAFDFDPEAVHVARANARTNGVQRKLRIMRRDMTKLPIHPARQYDLICANLISTLLIAGRRRIVAQLRGGGTLVLAGILRSEFSQVQKIYAKLGLKLAIKKIENEWCSGSFCYAEENFRKI
;
A
#
# COMPACT_ATOMS: atom_id res chain seq x y z
N MET A 1 11.16 -26.05 -31.47
CA MET A 1 11.97 -26.34 -30.27
C MET A 1 12.11 -25.06 -29.45
N LYS A 2 11.43 -24.95 -28.30
CA LYS A 2 11.55 -23.81 -27.35
C LYS A 2 12.82 -24.03 -26.54
N THR A 3 13.90 -23.30 -26.86
CA THR A 3 15.13 -23.30 -26.07
C THR A 3 14.83 -22.67 -24.69
N THR A 4 14.69 -23.48 -23.68
CA THR A 4 14.61 -23.09 -22.28
C THR A 4 15.94 -22.47 -21.85
N LYS A 5 16.07 -21.13 -22.01
CA LYS A 5 17.26 -20.40 -21.55
C LYS A 5 17.23 -20.40 -20.02
N SER A 6 18.07 -21.24 -19.41
CA SER A 6 18.27 -21.24 -17.96
C SER A 6 18.96 -19.95 -17.52
N LEU A 7 18.50 -19.36 -16.42
CA LEU A 7 19.10 -18.20 -15.75
C LEU A 7 19.96 -18.71 -14.58
N TRP A 8 21.12 -18.11 -14.36
CA TRP A 8 21.98 -18.39 -13.22
C TRP A 8 21.98 -17.19 -12.27
N ARG A 9 21.83 -17.46 -10.99
CA ARG A 9 21.88 -16.49 -9.92
C ARG A 9 23.19 -16.62 -9.16
N VAL A 10 23.91 -15.50 -9.02
CA VAL A 10 25.05 -15.35 -8.13
C VAL A 10 24.66 -14.36 -7.07
N SER A 11 24.61 -14.75 -5.81
CA SER A 11 24.23 -13.88 -4.71
C SER A 11 25.25 -13.95 -3.57
N VAL A 12 25.40 -12.80 -2.90
CA VAL A 12 26.21 -12.63 -1.69
C VAL A 12 25.33 -12.04 -0.61
N ILE A 13 25.41 -12.63 0.57
CA ILE A 13 24.77 -12.09 1.79
C ILE A 13 25.77 -11.18 2.48
N THR A 14 25.42 -9.92 2.68
CA THR A 14 26.28 -8.89 3.27
C THR A 14 25.51 -7.98 4.23
N THR A 15 26.17 -6.97 4.78
CA THR A 15 25.56 -5.91 5.59
C THR A 15 25.14 -4.73 4.71
N PRO A 16 24.27 -3.82 5.18
CA PRO A 16 23.96 -2.58 4.48
C PRO A 16 25.21 -1.70 4.25
N GLU A 17 26.14 -1.73 5.18
CA GLU A 17 27.39 -0.94 5.11
C GLU A 17 28.28 -1.35 3.92
N ALA A 18 28.34 -2.66 3.62
CA ALA A 18 29.16 -3.18 2.53
C ALA A 18 28.38 -3.37 1.22
N GLU A 19 27.10 -2.95 1.13
CA GLU A 19 26.22 -3.16 0.00
C GLU A 19 26.82 -2.66 -1.32
N ASP A 20 27.30 -1.42 -1.34
CA ASP A 20 27.84 -0.78 -2.55
C ASP A 20 29.11 -1.49 -3.03
N ALA A 21 30.04 -1.77 -2.12
CA ALA A 21 31.30 -2.45 -2.43
C ALA A 21 31.06 -3.88 -2.94
N VAL A 22 30.12 -4.61 -2.34
CA VAL A 22 29.73 -5.96 -2.79
C VAL A 22 28.96 -5.91 -4.11
N SER A 23 28.20 -4.85 -4.38
CA SER A 23 27.51 -4.64 -5.64
C SER A 23 28.50 -4.41 -6.78
N GLU A 24 29.53 -3.60 -6.57
CA GLU A 24 30.60 -3.37 -7.53
C GLU A 24 31.38 -4.68 -7.81
N LEU A 25 31.74 -5.41 -6.75
CA LEU A 25 32.41 -6.71 -6.88
C LEU A 25 31.59 -7.70 -7.70
N LEU A 26 30.30 -7.83 -7.43
CA LEU A 26 29.40 -8.71 -8.19
C LEU A 26 29.10 -8.19 -9.60
N GLY A 27 29.14 -6.90 -9.81
CA GLY A 27 29.02 -6.30 -11.15
C GLY A 27 30.22 -6.66 -12.03
N THR A 28 31.42 -6.67 -11.46
CA THR A 28 32.69 -6.92 -12.18
C THR A 28 32.90 -8.40 -12.50
N VAL A 29 32.68 -9.30 -11.52
CA VAL A 29 33.02 -10.73 -11.69
C VAL A 29 32.10 -11.44 -12.67
N PRO A 30 30.74 -11.36 -12.57
CA PRO A 30 29.84 -11.87 -13.61
C PRO A 30 29.70 -10.94 -14.82
N GLY A 31 30.10 -9.66 -14.73
CA GLY A 31 29.92 -8.67 -15.78
C GLY A 31 28.45 -8.41 -16.12
N GLN A 32 27.58 -8.43 -15.11
CA GLN A 32 26.13 -8.29 -15.24
C GLN A 32 25.60 -7.26 -14.26
N PRO A 33 24.48 -6.57 -14.58
CA PRO A 33 23.81 -5.71 -13.62
C PRO A 33 23.44 -6.48 -12.36
N VAL A 34 23.57 -5.82 -11.21
CA VAL A 34 23.23 -6.37 -9.89
C VAL A 34 21.94 -5.76 -9.40
N SER A 35 21.23 -6.49 -8.53
CA SER A 35 20.12 -6.01 -7.74
C SER A 35 20.40 -6.26 -6.28
N THR A 36 19.99 -5.34 -5.42
CA THR A 36 20.12 -5.45 -3.97
C THR A 36 18.75 -5.66 -3.35
N TYR A 37 18.73 -6.42 -2.27
CA TYR A 37 17.54 -6.65 -1.44
C TYR A 37 17.93 -6.57 0.03
N PHE A 38 17.38 -5.60 0.74
CA PHE A 38 17.52 -5.47 2.17
C PHE A 38 16.32 -6.12 2.89
N ASN A 39 16.60 -7.04 3.80
CA ASN A 39 15.58 -7.66 4.64
C ASN A 39 15.47 -6.90 5.96
N LEU A 40 14.37 -6.18 6.14
CA LEU A 40 14.10 -5.36 7.34
C LEU A 40 13.99 -6.20 8.63
N GLU A 41 13.58 -7.48 8.55
CA GLU A 41 13.42 -8.33 9.72
C GLU A 41 14.76 -8.85 10.25
N THR A 42 15.70 -9.11 9.35
CA THR A 42 17.01 -9.70 9.69
C THR A 42 18.16 -8.69 9.66
N GLY A 43 17.92 -7.48 9.14
CA GLY A 43 18.96 -6.47 8.95
C GLY A 43 20.04 -6.86 7.91
N VAL A 44 19.73 -7.81 7.04
CA VAL A 44 20.70 -8.41 6.10
C VAL A 44 20.43 -7.93 4.69
N THR A 45 21.48 -7.53 3.98
CA THR A 45 21.44 -7.21 2.56
C THR A 45 21.86 -8.42 1.72
N THR A 46 21.13 -8.69 0.65
CA THR A 46 21.50 -9.69 -0.36
C THR A 46 21.73 -9.00 -1.69
N VAL A 47 22.96 -9.07 -2.19
CA VAL A 47 23.36 -8.57 -3.51
C VAL A 47 23.32 -9.71 -4.51
N THR A 48 22.67 -9.52 -5.66
CA THR A 48 22.41 -10.58 -6.64
C THR A 48 22.70 -10.13 -8.05
N ALA A 49 23.49 -10.92 -8.80
CA ALA A 49 23.67 -10.81 -10.25
C ALA A 49 23.00 -11.97 -10.98
N TYR A 50 22.39 -11.68 -12.14
CA TYR A 50 21.70 -12.68 -12.97
C TYR A 50 22.41 -12.89 -14.29
N CYS A 51 22.86 -14.12 -14.57
CA CYS A 51 23.60 -14.49 -15.77
C CYS A 51 22.76 -15.37 -16.69
N ARG A 52 22.69 -15.01 -17.98
CA ARG A 52 21.93 -15.77 -19.00
C ARG A 52 22.63 -17.08 -19.41
N ARG A 53 23.93 -17.23 -19.14
CA ARG A 53 24.70 -18.42 -19.43
C ARG A 53 25.25 -19.03 -18.16
N LYS A 54 25.41 -20.36 -18.17
CA LYS A 54 26.10 -21.06 -17.08
C LYS A 54 27.50 -20.48 -16.93
N PRO A 55 27.93 -20.10 -15.71
CA PRO A 55 29.34 -19.81 -15.49
C PRO A 55 30.18 -20.97 -15.96
N ALA A 56 31.15 -20.71 -16.82
CA ALA A 56 32.03 -21.78 -17.37
C ALA A 56 32.74 -22.52 -16.22
N ARG A 57 33.16 -21.76 -15.21
CA ARG A 57 33.87 -22.26 -14.03
C ARG A 57 33.29 -21.65 -12.74
N PRO A 58 32.21 -22.20 -12.18
CA PRO A 58 31.58 -21.63 -10.97
C PRO A 58 32.51 -21.56 -9.74
N ALA A 59 33.48 -22.49 -9.68
CA ALA A 59 34.47 -22.50 -8.60
C ALA A 59 35.41 -21.28 -8.66
N GLU A 60 35.84 -20.89 -9.88
CA GLU A 60 36.68 -19.69 -10.06
C GLU A 60 35.94 -18.40 -9.69
N TRP A 61 34.65 -18.30 -10.02
CA TRP A 61 33.85 -17.16 -9.62
C TRP A 61 33.71 -17.09 -8.11
N ARG A 62 33.45 -18.23 -7.44
CA ARG A 62 33.42 -18.26 -5.97
C ARG A 62 34.77 -17.83 -5.36
N ALA A 63 35.88 -18.28 -5.92
CA ALA A 63 37.21 -17.91 -5.45
C ALA A 63 37.44 -16.39 -5.63
N LYS A 64 37.17 -15.84 -6.82
CA LYS A 64 37.31 -14.40 -7.08
C LYS A 64 36.44 -13.55 -6.19
N ILE A 65 35.16 -13.94 -6.01
CA ILE A 65 34.25 -13.23 -5.11
C ILE A 65 34.75 -13.27 -3.66
N ARG A 66 35.24 -14.43 -3.18
CA ARG A 66 35.81 -14.55 -1.83
C ARG A 66 37.06 -13.69 -1.63
N VAL A 67 37.95 -13.63 -2.64
CA VAL A 67 39.11 -12.72 -2.61
C VAL A 67 38.67 -11.27 -2.52
N GLY A 68 37.72 -10.86 -3.33
CA GLY A 68 37.18 -9.50 -3.29
C GLY A 68 36.46 -9.18 -1.95
N LEU A 69 35.71 -10.11 -1.39
CA LEU A 69 35.11 -9.96 -0.07
C LEU A 69 36.13 -9.77 1.04
N ASN A 70 37.25 -10.53 0.97
CA ASN A 70 38.34 -10.37 1.93
C ASN A 70 39.02 -8.99 1.77
N GLN A 71 39.17 -8.48 0.55
CA GLN A 71 39.68 -7.12 0.31
C GLN A 71 38.77 -6.07 0.90
N ILE A 72 37.44 -6.18 0.67
CA ILE A 72 36.45 -5.27 1.25
C ILE A 72 36.53 -5.27 2.77
N LYS A 73 36.63 -6.46 3.39
CA LYS A 73 36.82 -6.60 4.84
C LYS A 73 38.12 -5.95 5.33
N ASN A 74 39.22 -6.13 4.61
CA ASN A 74 40.51 -5.53 4.96
C ASN A 74 40.50 -4.00 4.83
N CYS A 75 39.57 -3.42 4.03
CA CYS A 75 39.34 -2.00 3.96
C CYS A 75 38.48 -1.47 5.13
N GLY A 76 38.12 -2.31 6.10
CA GLY A 76 37.40 -1.93 7.31
C GLY A 76 35.87 -2.02 7.22
N LEU A 77 35.30 -2.54 6.12
CA LEU A 77 33.85 -2.72 6.00
C LEU A 77 33.40 -4.08 6.55
N GLU A 78 32.36 -4.07 7.36
CA GLU A 78 31.72 -5.28 7.86
C GLU A 78 30.91 -5.97 6.76
N ILE A 79 31.37 -7.15 6.30
CA ILE A 79 30.74 -7.90 5.22
C ILE A 79 29.66 -8.90 5.68
N GLY A 80 29.46 -9.03 7.00
CA GLY A 80 28.54 -10.01 7.59
C GLY A 80 28.97 -11.45 7.27
N SER A 81 28.02 -12.31 6.89
CA SER A 81 28.34 -13.71 6.60
C SER A 81 29.17 -13.93 5.33
N GLY A 82 29.17 -12.98 4.39
CA GLY A 82 29.86 -13.12 3.10
C GLY A 82 29.47 -14.38 2.30
N LYS A 83 28.31 -14.99 2.59
CA LYS A 83 27.89 -16.27 1.98
C LYS A 83 27.62 -16.09 0.49
N VAL A 84 28.44 -16.76 -0.34
CA VAL A 84 28.32 -16.76 -1.80
C VAL A 84 27.48 -17.96 -2.25
N THR A 85 26.43 -17.70 -3.01
CA THR A 85 25.57 -18.74 -3.60
C THR A 85 25.58 -18.60 -5.13
N ILE A 86 25.87 -19.68 -5.84
CA ILE A 86 25.74 -19.78 -7.30
C ILE A 86 24.76 -20.90 -7.58
N ALA A 87 23.59 -20.57 -8.13
CA ALA A 87 22.53 -21.53 -8.37
C ALA A 87 21.92 -21.36 -9.76
N LYS A 88 21.56 -22.48 -10.39
CA LYS A 88 20.77 -22.49 -11.60
C LYS A 88 19.33 -22.21 -11.25
N MET A 89 18.73 -21.22 -11.89
CA MET A 89 17.31 -20.92 -11.78
C MET A 89 16.59 -21.39 -13.04
N ARG A 90 15.50 -22.11 -12.88
CA ARG A 90 14.56 -22.31 -13.99
C ARG A 90 13.82 -20.99 -14.19
N ARG A 91 13.60 -20.62 -15.45
CA ARG A 91 12.90 -19.35 -15.78
C ARG A 91 11.49 -19.31 -15.17
N GLU A 92 10.88 -20.46 -15.01
CA GLU A 92 9.62 -20.68 -14.33
C GLU A 92 9.73 -20.42 -12.81
N ASP A 93 10.84 -20.81 -12.17
CA ASP A 93 11.03 -20.61 -10.72
C ASP A 93 11.19 -19.13 -10.35
N TRP A 94 11.77 -18.30 -11.23
CA TRP A 94 11.88 -16.87 -10.99
C TRP A 94 10.55 -16.15 -11.18
N ALA A 95 9.81 -16.48 -12.23
CA ALA A 95 8.48 -15.93 -12.48
C ALA A 95 7.45 -16.41 -11.46
N GLU A 96 7.70 -17.54 -10.79
CA GLU A 96 6.77 -18.17 -9.84
C GLU A 96 7.17 -17.99 -8.38
N SER A 97 8.48 -17.88 -8.05
CA SER A 97 8.93 -17.82 -6.67
C SER A 97 8.46 -16.55 -5.96
N TRP A 98 8.48 -15.40 -6.64
CA TRP A 98 7.97 -14.15 -6.10
C TRP A 98 6.44 -14.16 -5.93
N LYS A 99 5.71 -14.90 -6.77
CA LYS A 99 4.26 -15.06 -6.66
C LYS A 99 3.86 -15.73 -5.34
N ARG A 100 4.71 -16.60 -4.77
CA ARG A 100 4.46 -17.29 -3.50
C ARG A 100 4.47 -16.34 -2.30
N HIS A 101 5.14 -15.20 -2.41
CA HIS A 101 5.19 -14.18 -1.35
C HIS A 101 3.93 -13.31 -1.28
N PHE A 102 3.13 -13.28 -2.36
CA PHE A 102 1.88 -12.50 -2.40
C PHE A 102 0.68 -13.36 -2.03
N LYS A 103 0.41 -13.42 -0.72
CA LYS A 103 -0.77 -14.11 -0.19
C LYS A 103 -2.02 -13.23 -0.35
N PRO A 104 -3.21 -13.82 -0.64
CA PRO A 104 -4.46 -13.09 -0.59
C PRO A 104 -4.71 -12.48 0.80
N ILE A 105 -5.23 -11.25 0.80
CA ILE A 105 -5.54 -10.49 2.01
C ILE A 105 -7.07 -10.48 2.16
N GLU A 106 -7.55 -10.84 3.33
CA GLU A 106 -8.95 -10.71 3.70
C GLU A 106 -9.11 -9.58 4.71
N ILE A 107 -10.06 -8.70 4.43
CA ILE A 107 -10.42 -7.59 5.31
C ILE A 107 -11.88 -7.74 5.65
N GLU A 108 -12.14 -7.93 6.94
CA GLU A 108 -13.47 -8.05 7.52
C GLU A 108 -13.63 -6.99 8.61
N PHE A 109 -14.80 -6.43 8.72
CA PHE A 109 -15.16 -5.64 9.88
C PHE A 109 -15.78 -6.58 10.92
N LYS A 110 -15.07 -6.80 12.03
CA LYS A 110 -15.64 -7.48 13.19
C LYS A 110 -16.15 -6.39 14.15
N ASN A 111 -17.44 -6.25 14.27
CA ASN A 111 -18.06 -5.32 15.20
C ASN A 111 -17.68 -5.71 16.64
N ARG A 112 -16.64 -5.07 17.20
CA ARG A 112 -16.38 -5.11 18.63
C ARG A 112 -17.24 -4.00 19.26
N ARG A 113 -18.17 -4.36 20.13
CA ARG A 113 -19.03 -3.43 20.87
C ARG A 113 -18.14 -2.34 21.50
N GLY A 114 -18.31 -1.08 21.08
CA GLY A 114 -17.71 0.08 21.74
C GLY A 114 -16.85 1.03 20.89
N GLU A 115 -16.61 0.79 19.61
CA GLU A 115 -15.74 1.65 18.76
C GLU A 115 -16.53 2.41 17.67
N PHE A 116 -17.68 2.99 18.01
CA PHE A 116 -18.41 3.84 17.07
C PHE A 116 -18.26 5.31 17.42
N CYS A 117 -17.65 6.09 16.52
CA CYS A 117 -18.03 7.48 16.35
C CYS A 117 -19.27 7.46 15.45
N GLU A 118 -20.48 7.43 16.03
CA GLU A 118 -21.69 7.67 15.26
C GLU A 118 -21.64 9.10 14.72
N PRO A 119 -21.92 9.33 13.43
CA PRO A 119 -22.19 10.69 12.98
C PRO A 119 -23.42 11.18 13.74
N PRO A 120 -23.48 12.46 14.18
CA PRO A 120 -24.61 12.99 14.90
C PRO A 120 -25.87 12.83 14.05
N VAL A 121 -26.82 12.05 14.55
CA VAL A 121 -28.13 11.90 13.95
C VAL A 121 -28.86 13.21 14.24
N SER A 122 -29.23 13.96 13.19
CA SER A 122 -30.13 15.09 13.34
C SER A 122 -31.40 14.60 14.06
N SER A 123 -31.72 15.21 15.19
CA SER A 123 -32.87 14.89 16.00
C SER A 123 -34.18 15.24 15.27
N GLY A 124 -34.58 14.39 14.34
CA GLY A 124 -35.92 14.31 13.80
C GLY A 124 -36.70 13.30 14.65
N LYS A 125 -37.69 13.78 15.41
CA LYS A 125 -38.65 12.94 16.15
C LYS A 125 -39.37 12.01 15.17
N SER A 126 -38.93 10.79 15.07
CA SER A 126 -39.72 9.67 14.56
C SER A 126 -39.13 8.40 15.16
N GLY A 127 -39.91 7.81 16.07
CA GLY A 127 -39.55 6.59 16.77
C GLY A 127 -39.49 5.39 15.85
N THR A 128 -38.43 5.26 15.12
CA THR A 128 -38.09 4.03 14.39
C THR A 128 -37.11 3.24 15.27
N ARG A 129 -37.64 2.16 15.81
CA ARG A 129 -36.90 1.12 16.51
C ARG A 129 -35.66 0.76 15.73
N VAL A 130 -34.47 1.09 16.25
CA VAL A 130 -33.21 0.63 15.70
C VAL A 130 -33.25 -0.89 15.73
N THR A 131 -33.48 -1.52 14.59
CA THR A 131 -33.38 -2.97 14.45
C THR A 131 -31.94 -3.36 14.76
N ARG A 132 -31.79 -4.36 15.62
CA ARG A 132 -30.49 -5.00 15.90
C ARG A 132 -29.80 -5.33 14.58
N PRO A 133 -28.45 -5.24 14.49
CA PRO A 133 -27.72 -5.65 13.30
C PRO A 133 -28.18 -7.07 12.96
N SER A 134 -28.69 -7.26 11.74
CA SER A 134 -29.02 -8.57 11.19
C SER A 134 -27.78 -9.45 11.24
N ASP A 135 -27.94 -10.74 11.50
CA ASP A 135 -26.92 -11.79 11.43
C ASP A 135 -26.39 -12.02 9.99
N GLU A 136 -26.66 -11.11 9.07
CA GLU A 136 -26.07 -11.13 7.74
C GLU A 136 -24.56 -10.83 7.82
N PRO A 137 -23.74 -11.64 7.17
CA PRO A 137 -22.30 -11.40 7.15
C PRO A 137 -22.03 -10.03 6.53
N GLY A 138 -21.40 -9.15 7.30
CA GLY A 138 -21.03 -7.80 6.88
C GLY A 138 -20.21 -7.78 5.59
N LYS A 139 -20.15 -6.63 4.95
CA LYS A 139 -19.31 -6.44 3.76
C LYS A 139 -17.88 -6.78 4.08
N SER A 140 -17.26 -7.62 3.27
CA SER A 140 -15.86 -7.98 3.40
C SER A 140 -15.12 -7.84 2.08
N LEU A 141 -13.80 -7.79 2.12
CA LEU A 141 -12.96 -7.57 0.96
C LEU A 141 -11.90 -8.66 0.87
N LEU A 142 -11.75 -9.26 -0.31
CA LEU A 142 -10.66 -10.15 -0.68
C LEU A 142 -9.80 -9.45 -1.72
N ILE A 143 -8.54 -9.19 -1.38
CA ILE A 143 -7.54 -8.71 -2.32
C ILE A 143 -6.65 -9.88 -2.67
N LYS A 144 -6.53 -10.17 -3.95
CA LYS A 144 -5.72 -11.30 -4.42
C LYS A 144 -5.04 -11.01 -5.74
N PRO A 145 -3.88 -11.61 -6.00
CA PRO A 145 -3.28 -11.58 -7.34
C PRO A 145 -4.07 -12.45 -8.31
N SER A 146 -3.94 -12.18 -9.61
CA SER A 146 -4.70 -12.86 -10.69
C SER A 146 -4.51 -14.38 -10.71
N TRP A 147 -3.31 -14.85 -10.30
CA TRP A 147 -2.98 -16.29 -10.24
C TRP A 147 -3.49 -17.00 -8.98
N SER A 148 -4.06 -16.28 -8.01
CA SER A 148 -4.57 -16.90 -6.79
C SER A 148 -5.89 -17.64 -7.06
N LYS A 149 -5.92 -18.91 -6.68
CA LYS A 149 -7.10 -19.77 -6.76
C LYS A 149 -8.09 -19.56 -5.61
N LYS A 150 -7.80 -18.63 -4.67
CA LYS A 150 -8.68 -18.37 -3.53
C LYS A 150 -10.02 -17.85 -4.01
N SER A 151 -11.09 -18.55 -3.67
CA SER A 151 -12.48 -18.16 -3.98
C SER A 151 -13.00 -17.18 -2.94
N PRO A 152 -13.81 -16.19 -3.33
CA PRO A 152 -14.47 -15.28 -2.39
C PRO A 152 -15.55 -16.01 -1.59
N ARG A 153 -15.83 -15.53 -0.39
CA ARG A 153 -16.99 -15.90 0.40
C ARG A 153 -18.25 -15.20 -0.14
N LYS A 154 -19.42 -15.65 0.29
CA LYS A 154 -20.69 -14.96 0.01
C LYS A 154 -20.59 -13.51 0.51
N ASN A 155 -21.02 -12.54 -0.30
CA ASN A 155 -20.97 -11.08 -0.03
C ASN A 155 -19.56 -10.47 0.11
N GLN A 156 -18.51 -11.17 -0.29
CA GLN A 156 -17.16 -10.66 -0.27
C GLN A 156 -16.80 -9.98 -1.60
N ALA A 157 -16.48 -8.69 -1.56
CA ALA A 157 -15.98 -7.95 -2.73
C ALA A 157 -14.56 -8.42 -3.08
N VAL A 158 -14.27 -8.60 -4.38
CA VAL A 158 -12.96 -9.07 -4.83
C VAL A 158 -12.23 -7.98 -5.58
N VAL A 159 -10.99 -7.71 -5.16
CA VAL A 159 -10.02 -6.87 -5.88
C VAL A 159 -8.88 -7.75 -6.38
N ILE A 160 -8.69 -7.76 -7.69
CA ILE A 160 -7.56 -8.42 -8.35
C ILE A 160 -6.47 -7.38 -8.53
N LEU A 161 -5.31 -7.62 -7.92
CA LEU A 161 -4.18 -6.73 -8.02
C LEU A 161 -2.90 -7.54 -8.11
N ASP A 162 -2.25 -7.47 -9.26
CA ASP A 162 -0.96 -8.07 -9.45
C ASP A 162 0.14 -7.11 -8.95
N PRO A 163 1.11 -7.60 -8.17
CA PRO A 163 2.23 -6.79 -7.73
C PRO A 163 3.01 -6.26 -8.94
N GLY A 164 3.20 -4.95 -8.98
CA GLY A 164 3.93 -4.24 -10.00
C GLY A 164 4.93 -3.27 -9.39
N LEU A 165 5.54 -2.44 -10.22
CA LEU A 165 6.48 -1.38 -9.79
C LEU A 165 5.79 -0.25 -9.01
N SER A 166 4.45 -0.17 -9.03
CA SER A 166 3.69 0.86 -8.32
C SER A 166 3.42 0.48 -6.88
N PHE A 167 3.54 1.45 -5.98
CA PHE A 167 3.23 1.31 -4.56
C PHE A 167 1.76 0.89 -4.33
N GLY A 168 1.50 0.09 -3.29
CA GLY A 168 0.14 -0.25 -2.86
C GLY A 168 -0.31 -1.67 -3.22
N THR A 169 0.43 -2.71 -2.79
CA THR A 169 0.02 -4.12 -2.95
C THR A 169 -1.05 -4.57 -1.95
N GLY A 170 -1.48 -3.69 -1.03
CA GLY A 170 -2.42 -4.00 0.05
C GLY A 170 -1.77 -4.63 1.29
N GLN A 171 -0.54 -5.15 1.21
CA GLN A 171 0.17 -5.77 2.33
C GLN A 171 0.78 -4.73 3.28
N HIS A 172 1.06 -3.52 2.78
CA HIS A 172 1.62 -2.46 3.61
C HIS A 172 0.64 -2.05 4.72
N PRO A 173 1.10 -1.87 5.98
CA PRO A 173 0.23 -1.54 7.12
C PRO A 173 -0.69 -0.34 6.88
N THR A 174 -0.18 0.70 6.22
CA THR A 174 -0.93 1.93 5.93
C THR A 174 -2.07 1.70 4.93
N THR A 175 -1.83 0.92 3.88
CA THR A 175 -2.85 0.53 2.89
C THR A 175 -3.90 -0.38 3.53
N ALA A 176 -3.47 -1.35 4.34
CA ALA A 176 -4.37 -2.24 5.06
C ALA A 176 -5.28 -1.48 6.05
N PHE A 177 -4.78 -0.41 6.68
CA PHE A 177 -5.61 0.46 7.52
C PHE A 177 -6.69 1.17 6.69
N CYS A 178 -6.33 1.81 5.57
CA CYS A 178 -7.30 2.47 4.69
C CYS A 178 -8.38 1.50 4.18
N LEU A 179 -8.00 0.28 3.81
CA LEU A 179 -8.95 -0.74 3.36
C LEU A 179 -9.92 -1.19 4.48
N ARG A 180 -9.44 -1.29 5.73
CA ARG A 180 -10.31 -1.56 6.89
C ARG A 180 -11.32 -0.44 7.11
N GLU A 181 -10.89 0.81 6.99
CA GLU A 181 -11.79 1.97 7.11
C GLU A 181 -12.82 2.03 5.97
N LEU A 182 -12.43 1.67 4.75
CA LEU A 182 -13.37 1.53 3.62
C LEU A 182 -14.47 0.50 3.93
N VAL A 183 -14.11 -0.68 4.43
CA VAL A 183 -15.09 -1.72 4.80
C VAL A 183 -15.97 -1.22 5.92
N ARG A 184 -15.40 -0.69 7.01
CA ARG A 184 -16.12 -0.16 8.17
C ARG A 184 -17.13 0.92 7.79
N CYS A 185 -16.70 1.93 7.04
CA CYS A 185 -17.56 3.04 6.63
C CYS A 185 -18.63 2.63 5.60
N GLY A 186 -18.34 1.61 4.78
CA GLY A 186 -19.26 1.08 3.77
C GLY A 186 -20.42 0.28 4.35
N GLU A 187 -20.30 -0.24 5.57
CA GLU A 187 -21.40 -0.93 6.28
C GLU A 187 -22.45 0.03 6.84
N ILE A 188 -22.03 1.24 7.23
CA ILE A 188 -22.90 2.21 7.89
C ILE A 188 -23.97 2.75 6.93
N LYS A 189 -23.63 2.97 5.66
CA LYS A 189 -24.53 3.53 4.65
C LYS A 189 -24.07 3.17 3.24
N THR A 190 -24.98 2.74 2.39
CA THR A 190 -24.73 2.52 0.96
C THR A 190 -24.68 3.83 0.17
N GLY A 191 -23.97 3.86 -0.96
CA GLY A 191 -23.94 5.02 -1.86
C GLY A 191 -23.13 6.21 -1.36
N ARG A 192 -22.23 6.02 -0.36
CA ARG A 192 -21.30 7.07 0.09
C ARG A 192 -20.31 7.44 -1.00
N SER A 193 -20.02 8.72 -1.13
CA SER A 193 -18.99 9.21 -2.03
C SER A 193 -17.57 9.00 -1.46
N PHE A 194 -16.62 8.70 -2.35
CA PHE A 194 -15.24 8.41 -1.96
C PHE A 194 -14.22 9.19 -2.78
N LEU A 195 -13.19 9.69 -2.13
CA LEU A 195 -12.04 10.31 -2.76
C LEU A 195 -10.74 9.65 -2.31
N ASP A 196 -9.93 9.22 -3.28
CA ASP A 196 -8.58 8.67 -3.08
C ASP A 196 -7.53 9.69 -3.52
N ILE A 197 -6.75 10.21 -2.58
CA ILE A 197 -5.71 11.21 -2.80
C ILE A 197 -4.34 10.52 -2.80
N GLY A 198 -3.64 10.54 -3.94
CA GLY A 198 -2.43 9.76 -4.16
C GLY A 198 -2.76 8.28 -4.36
N THR A 199 -3.52 8.00 -5.41
CA THR A 199 -4.13 6.67 -5.61
C THR A 199 -3.15 5.55 -5.90
N GLY A 200 -1.93 5.85 -6.38
CA GLY A 200 -0.91 4.86 -6.71
C GLY A 200 -1.44 3.76 -7.64
N SER A 201 -1.47 2.53 -7.16
CA SER A 201 -2.01 1.37 -7.91
C SER A 201 -3.53 1.42 -8.16
N GLY A 202 -4.26 2.34 -7.53
CA GLY A 202 -5.72 2.42 -7.58
C GLY A 202 -6.45 1.50 -6.60
N ILE A 203 -5.73 0.79 -5.73
CA ILE A 203 -6.30 -0.26 -4.86
C ILE A 203 -7.46 0.23 -4.01
N LEU A 204 -7.35 1.43 -3.40
CA LEU A 204 -8.39 1.97 -2.52
C LEU A 204 -9.62 2.39 -3.33
N ALA A 205 -9.43 3.07 -4.47
CA ALA A 205 -10.52 3.47 -5.34
C ALA A 205 -11.26 2.26 -5.94
N ILE A 206 -10.54 1.22 -6.37
CA ILE A 206 -11.10 -0.04 -6.88
C ILE A 206 -11.89 -0.74 -5.77
N ALA A 207 -11.32 -0.85 -4.56
CA ALA A 207 -11.99 -1.43 -3.41
C ALA A 207 -13.28 -0.68 -3.06
N ALA A 208 -13.24 0.65 -3.04
CA ALA A 208 -14.42 1.49 -2.82
C ALA A 208 -15.53 1.22 -3.85
N ALA A 209 -15.19 1.19 -5.15
CA ALA A 209 -16.14 0.90 -6.21
C ALA A 209 -16.77 -0.51 -6.09
N LYS A 210 -15.98 -1.51 -5.66
CA LYS A 210 -16.44 -2.89 -5.41
C LYS A 210 -17.33 -2.99 -4.17
N LEU A 211 -17.09 -2.15 -3.16
CA LEU A 211 -17.91 -2.07 -1.94
C LEU A 211 -19.20 -1.24 -2.13
N GLY A 212 -19.42 -0.65 -3.32
CA GLY A 212 -20.63 0.08 -3.62
C GLY A 212 -20.61 1.57 -3.27
N TYR A 213 -19.42 2.16 -3.10
CA TYR A 213 -19.28 3.62 -3.02
C TYR A 213 -19.64 4.26 -4.36
N SER A 214 -20.30 5.42 -4.32
CA SER A 214 -20.67 6.19 -5.51
C SER A 214 -20.97 7.65 -5.16
N PRO A 215 -20.37 8.63 -5.86
CA PRO A 215 -19.31 8.49 -6.85
C PRO A 215 -17.95 8.15 -6.19
N VAL A 216 -17.07 7.50 -6.97
CA VAL A 216 -15.69 7.24 -6.60
C VAL A 216 -14.76 8.05 -7.50
N HIS A 217 -13.98 8.92 -6.89
CA HIS A 217 -12.95 9.69 -7.56
C HIS A 217 -11.57 9.37 -6.98
N ALA A 218 -10.57 9.38 -7.84
CA ALA A 218 -9.19 9.12 -7.46
C ALA A 218 -8.24 9.98 -8.31
N PHE A 219 -7.12 10.35 -7.76
CA PHE A 219 -6.09 11.03 -8.52
C PHE A 219 -4.69 10.78 -7.98
N ASP A 220 -3.73 10.98 -8.87
CA ASP A 220 -2.32 10.99 -8.54
C ASP A 220 -1.61 12.11 -9.31
N PHE A 221 -0.49 12.58 -8.78
CA PHE A 221 0.37 13.54 -9.48
C PHE A 221 1.18 12.83 -10.58
N ASP A 222 1.62 11.59 -10.30
CA ASP A 222 2.41 10.77 -11.20
C ASP A 222 1.53 10.22 -12.34
N PRO A 223 1.86 10.53 -13.60
CA PRO A 223 1.13 9.99 -14.75
C PRO A 223 1.23 8.47 -14.86
N GLU A 224 2.34 7.85 -14.42
CA GLU A 224 2.50 6.39 -14.43
C GLU A 224 1.57 5.73 -13.40
N ALA A 225 1.45 6.28 -12.20
CA ALA A 225 0.48 5.82 -11.21
C ALA A 225 -0.96 5.88 -11.77
N VAL A 226 -1.33 6.97 -12.44
CA VAL A 226 -2.63 7.10 -13.10
C VAL A 226 -2.84 6.05 -14.18
N HIS A 227 -1.80 5.76 -14.99
CA HIS A 227 -1.84 4.73 -16.02
C HIS A 227 -2.10 3.34 -15.40
N VAL A 228 -1.32 2.99 -14.38
CA VAL A 228 -1.44 1.72 -13.64
C VAL A 228 -2.80 1.58 -12.97
N ALA A 229 -3.26 2.63 -12.27
CA ALA A 229 -4.58 2.61 -11.62
C ALA A 229 -5.73 2.38 -12.62
N ARG A 230 -5.66 3.01 -13.80
CA ARG A 230 -6.65 2.79 -14.86
C ARG A 230 -6.59 1.38 -15.44
N ALA A 231 -5.41 0.80 -15.59
CA ALA A 231 -5.24 -0.58 -16.02
C ALA A 231 -5.84 -1.56 -15.00
N ASN A 232 -5.53 -1.36 -13.71
CA ASN A 232 -6.09 -2.15 -12.62
C ASN A 232 -7.62 -2.01 -12.51
N ALA A 233 -8.16 -0.81 -12.74
CA ALA A 233 -9.62 -0.59 -12.77
C ALA A 233 -10.30 -1.38 -13.89
N ARG A 234 -9.67 -1.49 -15.08
CA ARG A 234 -10.15 -2.34 -16.19
C ARG A 234 -10.10 -3.81 -15.82
N THR A 235 -8.98 -4.30 -15.29
CA THR A 235 -8.83 -5.69 -14.82
C THR A 235 -9.93 -6.08 -13.82
N ASN A 236 -10.35 -5.12 -12.99
CA ASN A 236 -11.39 -5.33 -11.99
C ASN A 236 -12.82 -5.07 -12.50
N GLY A 237 -13.01 -4.65 -13.75
CA GLY A 237 -14.33 -4.36 -14.33
C GLY A 237 -15.05 -3.17 -13.71
N VAL A 238 -14.31 -2.21 -13.08
CA VAL A 238 -14.90 -1.05 -12.40
C VAL A 238 -14.58 0.29 -13.08
N GLN A 239 -13.96 0.29 -14.25
CA GLN A 239 -13.51 1.50 -14.97
C GLN A 239 -14.64 2.51 -15.25
N ARG A 240 -15.90 2.06 -15.32
CA ARG A 240 -17.09 2.92 -15.49
C ARG A 240 -17.66 3.45 -14.18
N LYS A 241 -17.27 2.86 -13.03
CA LYS A 241 -17.77 3.19 -11.70
C LYS A 241 -16.90 4.21 -10.96
N LEU A 242 -15.70 4.50 -11.49
CA LEU A 242 -14.75 5.39 -10.84
C LEU A 242 -14.05 6.30 -11.86
N ARG A 243 -13.67 7.50 -11.42
CA ARG A 243 -12.97 8.49 -12.23
C ARG A 243 -11.56 8.67 -11.70
N ILE A 244 -10.55 8.26 -12.49
CA ILE A 244 -9.13 8.41 -12.17
C ILE A 244 -8.54 9.54 -13.01
N MET A 245 -7.91 10.52 -12.36
CA MET A 245 -7.38 11.73 -13.00
C MET A 245 -5.92 11.96 -12.60
N ARG A 246 -5.14 12.58 -13.48
CA ARG A 246 -3.88 13.18 -13.08
C ARG A 246 -4.19 14.54 -12.44
N ARG A 247 -3.77 14.74 -11.19
CA ARG A 247 -4.00 16.01 -10.47
C ARG A 247 -2.95 16.19 -9.37
N ASP A 248 -2.57 17.41 -9.17
CA ASP A 248 -1.71 17.85 -8.07
C ASP A 248 -2.59 18.20 -6.86
N MET A 249 -2.32 17.57 -5.72
CA MET A 249 -3.03 17.80 -4.46
C MET A 249 -2.87 19.26 -3.98
N THR A 250 -1.73 19.87 -4.25
CA THR A 250 -1.45 21.26 -3.86
C THR A 250 -2.30 22.28 -4.62
N LYS A 251 -2.95 21.87 -5.71
CA LYS A 251 -3.84 22.67 -6.55
C LYS A 251 -5.33 22.34 -6.37
N LEU A 252 -5.68 21.51 -5.36
CA LEU A 252 -7.09 21.27 -5.06
C LEU A 252 -7.80 22.57 -4.64
N PRO A 253 -9.08 22.78 -5.03
CA PRO A 253 -9.84 23.96 -4.64
C PRO A 253 -10.09 23.96 -3.13
N ILE A 254 -10.08 25.15 -2.53
CA ILE A 254 -10.47 25.35 -1.13
C ILE A 254 -12.01 25.38 -0.99
N HIS A 255 -12.70 25.77 -2.07
CA HIS A 255 -14.16 25.72 -2.18
C HIS A 255 -14.53 24.77 -3.32
N PRO A 256 -14.57 23.45 -3.07
CA PRO A 256 -14.88 22.48 -4.11
C PRO A 256 -16.37 22.44 -4.41
N ALA A 257 -16.73 22.24 -5.68
CA ALA A 257 -18.12 22.04 -6.10
C ALA A 257 -18.71 20.72 -5.55
N ARG A 258 -17.87 19.81 -5.07
CA ARG A 258 -18.28 18.52 -4.49
C ARG A 258 -17.41 18.18 -3.28
N GLN A 259 -18.06 17.71 -2.25
CA GLN A 259 -17.41 17.12 -1.05
C GLN A 259 -17.72 15.63 -0.96
N TYR A 260 -16.90 14.91 -0.18
CA TYR A 260 -16.92 13.44 -0.10
C TYR A 260 -17.23 12.97 1.32
N ASP A 261 -17.96 11.86 1.41
CA ASP A 261 -18.31 11.24 2.69
C ASP A 261 -17.13 10.50 3.31
N LEU A 262 -16.22 9.98 2.48
CA LEU A 262 -14.99 9.33 2.90
C LEU A 262 -13.84 9.79 2.00
N ILE A 263 -12.74 10.19 2.61
CA ILE A 263 -11.49 10.53 1.93
C ILE A 263 -10.38 9.66 2.50
N CYS A 264 -9.58 9.04 1.65
CA CYS A 264 -8.30 8.45 2.00
C CYS A 264 -7.16 9.27 1.40
N ALA A 265 -6.15 9.56 2.22
CA ALA A 265 -4.88 10.13 1.80
C ALA A 265 -3.74 9.31 2.43
N ASN A 266 -3.21 8.36 1.67
CA ASN A 266 -2.08 7.53 2.07
C ASN A 266 -0.79 8.14 1.51
N LEU A 267 -0.30 9.18 2.18
CA LEU A 267 0.78 10.04 1.74
C LEU A 267 1.76 10.32 2.89
N ILE A 268 2.98 10.72 2.56
CA ILE A 268 3.96 11.15 3.57
C ILE A 268 3.48 12.39 4.33
N SER A 269 3.90 12.51 5.59
CA SER A 269 3.47 13.56 6.53
C SER A 269 3.65 14.99 5.99
N THR A 270 4.75 15.26 5.30
CA THR A 270 5.05 16.56 4.70
C THR A 270 4.00 17.00 3.69
N LEU A 271 3.54 16.10 2.81
CA LEU A 271 2.48 16.36 1.86
C LEU A 271 1.12 16.55 2.55
N LEU A 272 0.81 15.71 3.53
CA LEU A 272 -0.43 15.83 4.32
C LEU A 272 -0.49 17.19 5.03
N ILE A 273 0.61 17.64 5.62
CA ILE A 273 0.71 18.94 6.29
C ILE A 273 0.58 20.10 5.29
N ALA A 274 1.29 20.03 4.16
CA ALA A 274 1.23 21.06 3.14
C ALA A 274 -0.18 21.21 2.55
N GLY A 275 -0.84 20.08 2.24
CA GLY A 275 -2.17 20.05 1.63
C GLY A 275 -3.35 20.15 2.60
N ARG A 276 -3.13 20.23 3.90
CA ARG A 276 -4.14 20.08 4.96
C ARG A 276 -5.46 20.83 4.74
N ARG A 277 -5.41 22.14 4.42
CA ARG A 277 -6.63 22.96 4.19
C ARG A 277 -7.40 22.48 2.96
N ARG A 278 -6.68 22.12 1.90
CA ARG A 278 -7.27 21.65 0.63
C ARG A 278 -7.85 20.25 0.76
N ILE A 279 -7.20 19.37 1.52
CA ILE A 279 -7.72 18.03 1.82
C ILE A 279 -9.01 18.13 2.64
N VAL A 280 -8.98 18.91 3.72
CA VAL A 280 -10.15 19.08 4.60
C VAL A 280 -11.32 19.76 3.87
N ALA A 281 -11.05 20.69 2.96
CA ALA A 281 -12.09 21.32 2.14
C ALA A 281 -12.88 20.30 1.28
N GLN A 282 -12.26 19.17 0.89
CA GLN A 282 -12.95 18.12 0.13
C GLN A 282 -13.88 17.27 1.02
N LEU A 283 -13.76 17.35 2.34
CA LEU A 283 -14.52 16.52 3.27
C LEU A 283 -15.90 17.13 3.51
N ARG A 284 -16.95 16.32 3.34
CA ARG A 284 -18.33 16.71 3.70
C ARG A 284 -18.47 16.81 5.20
N GLY A 285 -19.37 17.67 5.66
CA GLY A 285 -19.84 17.66 7.04
C GLY A 285 -20.33 16.26 7.44
N GLY A 286 -19.85 15.70 8.57
CA GLY A 286 -20.11 14.32 8.98
C GLY A 286 -19.33 13.25 8.21
N GLY A 287 -18.43 13.64 7.33
CA GLY A 287 -17.55 12.73 6.61
C GLY A 287 -16.39 12.22 7.47
N THR A 288 -15.71 11.23 6.94
CA THR A 288 -14.52 10.61 7.56
C THR A 288 -13.29 10.88 6.69
N LEU A 289 -12.20 11.35 7.29
CA LEU A 289 -10.90 11.54 6.66
C LEU A 289 -9.92 10.50 7.21
N VAL A 290 -9.37 9.67 6.36
CA VAL A 290 -8.37 8.66 6.70
C VAL A 290 -7.00 9.14 6.24
N LEU A 291 -6.07 9.31 7.19
CA LEU A 291 -4.69 9.69 6.95
C LEU A 291 -3.78 8.51 7.27
N ALA A 292 -2.94 8.14 6.32
CA ALA A 292 -1.99 7.02 6.42
C ALA A 292 -0.68 7.37 5.69
N GLY A 293 0.33 6.50 5.78
CA GLY A 293 1.65 6.80 5.23
C GLY A 293 2.49 7.71 6.13
N ILE A 294 2.17 7.74 7.42
CA ILE A 294 2.79 8.64 8.41
C ILE A 294 3.70 7.81 9.32
N LEU A 295 4.94 8.24 9.52
CA LEU A 295 5.80 7.63 10.52
C LEU A 295 5.27 7.89 11.94
N ARG A 296 5.46 6.93 12.83
CA ARG A 296 5.02 7.03 14.24
C ARG A 296 5.55 8.28 14.94
N SER A 297 6.79 8.69 14.64
CA SER A 297 7.42 9.90 15.16
C SER A 297 6.72 11.19 14.71
N GLU A 298 6.12 11.20 13.53
CA GLU A 298 5.53 12.38 12.89
C GLU A 298 4.00 12.49 13.13
N PHE A 299 3.36 11.40 13.55
CA PHE A 299 1.90 11.35 13.66
C PHE A 299 1.33 12.40 14.61
N SER A 300 1.99 12.66 15.75
CA SER A 300 1.53 13.67 16.72
C SER A 300 1.45 15.07 16.12
N GLN A 301 2.40 15.43 15.25
CA GLN A 301 2.40 16.70 14.54
C GLN A 301 1.23 16.79 13.56
N VAL A 302 1.02 15.75 12.75
CA VAL A 302 -0.11 15.67 11.81
C VAL A 302 -1.42 15.79 12.56
N GLN A 303 -1.62 15.02 13.64
CA GLN A 303 -2.83 15.05 14.47
C GLN A 303 -3.13 16.45 15.00
N LYS A 304 -2.13 17.15 15.59
CA LYS A 304 -2.28 18.52 16.10
C LYS A 304 -2.70 19.52 15.02
N ILE A 305 -2.15 19.37 13.81
CA ILE A 305 -2.44 20.25 12.67
C ILE A 305 -3.88 20.06 12.18
N TYR A 306 -4.34 18.82 12.06
CA TYR A 306 -5.71 18.54 11.64
C TYR A 306 -6.75 18.86 12.72
N ALA A 307 -6.38 18.73 14.01
CA ALA A 307 -7.21 19.18 15.12
C ALA A 307 -7.48 20.70 15.08
N LYS A 308 -6.47 21.52 14.70
CA LYS A 308 -6.65 22.99 14.50
C LYS A 308 -7.62 23.32 13.34
N LEU A 309 -7.90 22.35 12.46
CA LEU A 309 -8.91 22.50 11.38
C LEU A 309 -10.29 21.93 11.78
N GLY A 310 -10.51 21.67 13.07
CA GLY A 310 -11.78 21.19 13.61
C GLY A 310 -12.01 19.69 13.51
N LEU A 311 -10.97 18.91 13.19
CA LEU A 311 -11.09 17.45 13.10
C LEU A 311 -10.63 16.76 14.38
N LYS A 312 -11.41 15.79 14.85
CA LYS A 312 -11.10 14.93 16.00
C LYS A 312 -10.63 13.57 15.50
N LEU A 313 -9.57 13.05 16.11
CA LEU A 313 -9.12 11.68 15.87
C LEU A 313 -10.13 10.69 16.47
N ALA A 314 -10.68 9.85 15.62
CA ALA A 314 -11.66 8.82 16.01
C ALA A 314 -10.97 7.45 16.22
N ILE A 315 -10.11 7.05 15.30
CA ILE A 315 -9.40 5.77 15.35
C ILE A 315 -7.92 6.01 15.06
N LYS A 316 -7.05 5.35 15.83
CA LYS A 316 -5.61 5.36 15.65
C LYS A 316 -5.10 3.92 15.59
N LYS A 317 -4.21 3.63 14.65
CA LYS A 317 -3.50 2.36 14.60
C LYS A 317 -2.01 2.59 14.41
N ILE A 318 -1.23 1.91 15.23
CA ILE A 318 0.22 1.83 15.12
C ILE A 318 0.56 0.40 14.68
N GLU A 319 1.37 0.28 13.66
CA GLU A 319 1.84 -1.01 13.16
C GLU A 319 3.27 -0.82 12.62
N ASN A 320 4.24 -1.42 13.31
CA ASN A 320 5.67 -1.19 13.14
C ASN A 320 6.04 0.30 13.29
N GLU A 321 6.77 0.88 12.33
CA GLU A 321 7.14 2.30 12.27
C GLU A 321 6.01 3.22 11.79
N TRP A 322 4.88 2.67 11.34
CA TRP A 322 3.78 3.41 10.74
C TRP A 322 2.65 3.70 11.74
N CYS A 323 2.06 4.87 11.61
CA CYS A 323 0.88 5.28 12.34
C CYS A 323 -0.16 5.84 11.38
N SER A 324 -1.37 5.36 11.47
CA SER A 324 -2.52 5.80 10.66
C SER A 324 -3.66 6.25 11.55
N GLY A 325 -4.47 7.19 11.07
CA GLY A 325 -5.62 7.71 11.81
C GLY A 325 -6.83 7.99 10.96
N SER A 326 -7.99 7.80 11.56
CA SER A 326 -9.29 8.18 11.02
C SER A 326 -9.83 9.37 11.81
N PHE A 327 -10.26 10.41 11.10
CA PHE A 327 -10.67 11.70 11.66
C PHE A 327 -12.09 12.04 11.22
N CYS A 328 -12.83 12.71 12.09
CA CYS A 328 -14.16 13.28 11.79
C CYS A 328 -14.25 14.69 12.38
N TYR A 329 -15.22 15.49 11.94
CA TYR A 329 -15.48 16.79 12.56
C TYR A 329 -15.89 16.63 14.03
N ALA A 330 -15.44 17.54 14.91
CA ALA A 330 -15.94 17.65 16.27
C ALA A 330 -17.40 18.11 16.26
N GLU A 331 -18.24 17.58 17.16
CA GLU A 331 -19.68 17.87 17.22
C GLU A 331 -20.02 19.36 17.32
N GLU A 332 -19.17 20.14 18.01
CA GLU A 332 -19.36 21.58 18.21
C GLU A 332 -19.22 22.41 16.93
N ASN A 333 -18.54 21.91 15.90
CA ASN A 333 -18.29 22.64 14.66
C ASN A 333 -19.33 22.38 13.56
N PHE A 334 -20.28 21.46 13.80
CA PHE A 334 -21.35 21.15 12.84
C PHE A 334 -22.40 22.25 12.68
N ARG A 335 -22.51 23.18 13.63
CA ARG A 335 -23.53 24.26 13.64
C ARG A 335 -23.06 25.57 12.99
N LYS A 336 -21.81 25.61 12.47
CA LYS A 336 -21.20 26.84 11.91
C LYS A 336 -20.86 26.77 10.42
N ILE A 337 -21.27 25.72 9.70
CA ILE A 337 -21.05 25.60 8.24
C ILE A 337 -22.40 25.62 7.51
#